data_2b8401f7dd2e214fd96383ceb6d6a04a
#
_entry.id   2b8401f7dd2e214fd96383ceb6d6a04a
#
_cell.length_a   1.000
_cell.length_b   1.000
_cell.length_c   1.000
_cell.angle_alpha   90.00
_cell.angle_beta   90.00
_cell.angle_gamma   90.00
#
_symmetry.space_group_name_H-M   'P 1'
#
loop_
_entity.id
_entity.type
_entity.pdbx_description
1 polymer ?
#
loop_
_entity_poly.entity_id
_entity_poly.type
_entity_poly.pdbx_seq_one_letter_code
_entity_poly.pdbx_strand_id
1 'polypeptide(L)'
;MLLPKRVKYRRVMRGRMTGKATRGNTITYGSYGLQALESGWIKSNQIEAARIAMTRYIKRGGQVWIKIFPDKPVTEKPAETRMGSGKGSPEYWVAVVKPGRIMFEIDGVPEETAREAMRLASHKLPIKCKFVVKDTEETEA
;
A
#
# COMPACT_ATOMS: atom_id res chain seq x y z
N MET A 1 -0.13 9.54 -10.68
CA MET A 1 -0.40 8.99 -9.34
C MET A 1 -1.78 8.34 -9.31
N LEU A 2 -1.95 7.39 -8.41
CA LEU A 2 -3.22 6.71 -8.26
C LEU A 2 -4.24 7.60 -7.56
N LEU A 3 -5.38 7.81 -8.22
CA LEU A 3 -6.47 8.61 -7.67
C LEU A 3 -7.79 7.91 -7.94
N PRO A 4 -8.78 8.03 -7.03
CA PRO A 4 -10.10 7.50 -7.30
C PRO A 4 -10.76 8.26 -8.45
N LYS A 5 -11.46 7.54 -9.32
CA LYS A 5 -12.19 8.16 -10.42
C LYS A 5 -13.39 8.93 -9.95
N ARG A 6 -14.00 8.48 -8.87
CA ARG A 6 -15.20 9.11 -8.32
C ARG A 6 -15.13 9.11 -6.81
N VAL A 7 -15.46 10.21 -6.17
CA VAL A 7 -15.38 10.36 -4.73
C VAL A 7 -16.73 10.83 -4.22
N LYS A 8 -17.31 10.08 -3.28
CA LYS A 8 -18.57 10.45 -2.65
C LYS A 8 -18.40 11.71 -1.80
N TYR A 9 -17.32 11.76 -1.03
CA TYR A 9 -16.97 12.93 -0.24
C TYR A 9 -15.53 13.31 -0.53
N ARG A 10 -15.29 14.59 -0.77
CA ARG A 10 -13.95 15.07 -1.04
C ARG A 10 -13.11 15.21 0.22
N ARG A 11 -13.77 15.32 1.35
CA ARG A 11 -13.10 15.46 2.65
C ARG A 11 -13.62 14.39 3.58
N VAL A 12 -12.70 13.75 4.27
CA VAL A 12 -13.02 12.65 5.17
C VAL A 12 -12.38 12.93 6.51
N MET A 13 -13.11 12.64 7.58
CA MET A 13 -12.55 12.79 8.92
C MET A 13 -11.51 11.70 9.18
N ARG A 14 -10.51 12.03 9.99
CA ARG A 14 -9.49 11.06 10.37
C ARG A 14 -10.13 9.96 11.20
N GLY A 15 -10.00 8.73 10.72
CA GLY A 15 -10.53 7.58 11.41
C GLY A 15 -9.50 6.95 12.35
N ARG A 16 -9.95 5.96 13.09
CA ARG A 16 -9.05 5.16 13.94
C ARG A 16 -8.29 4.15 13.09
N MET A 17 -7.01 3.99 13.43
CA MET A 17 -6.16 3.01 12.79
C MET A 17 -5.81 1.91 13.76
N THR A 18 -6.84 1.23 14.26
CA THR A 18 -6.69 0.15 15.23
C THR A 18 -7.14 -1.18 14.65
N GLY A 19 -6.66 -2.25 15.27
CA GLY A 19 -7.02 -3.60 14.86
C GLY A 19 -6.14 -4.14 13.76
N LYS A 20 -6.41 -5.36 13.36
CA LYS A 20 -5.70 -6.05 12.28
C LYS A 20 -6.57 -6.10 11.03
N ALA A 21 -5.93 -6.28 9.90
CA ALA A 21 -6.65 -6.44 8.65
C ALA A 21 -7.45 -7.76 8.70
N THR A 22 -8.73 -7.68 8.36
CA THR A 22 -9.59 -8.86 8.26
C THR A 22 -9.73 -9.32 6.81
N ARG A 23 -9.45 -8.43 5.87
CA ARG A 23 -9.45 -8.72 4.44
C ARG A 23 -8.12 -8.31 3.85
N GLY A 24 -7.71 -8.97 2.79
CA GLY A 24 -6.46 -8.67 2.13
C GLY A 24 -5.24 -9.06 2.93
N ASN A 25 -5.39 -10.02 3.85
CA ASN A 25 -4.29 -10.53 4.66
C ASN A 25 -3.68 -11.82 4.11
N THR A 26 -4.12 -12.26 2.94
CA THR A 26 -3.57 -13.44 2.27
C THR A 26 -3.19 -13.10 0.84
N ILE A 27 -2.19 -13.82 0.33
CA ILE A 27 -1.76 -13.66 -1.07
C ILE A 27 -2.79 -14.31 -1.98
N THR A 28 -3.22 -13.60 -3.01
CA THR A 28 -4.30 -14.04 -3.90
C THR A 28 -3.79 -14.42 -5.29
N TYR A 29 -3.06 -13.51 -5.93
CA TYR A 29 -2.65 -13.65 -7.33
C TYR A 29 -1.22 -14.10 -7.51
N GLY A 30 -0.33 -13.62 -6.66
CA GLY A 30 1.09 -13.91 -6.79
C GLY A 30 1.53 -15.07 -5.93
N SER A 31 2.82 -15.35 -5.98
CA SER A 31 3.44 -16.37 -5.12
C SER A 31 4.10 -15.72 -3.90
N TYR A 32 4.40 -14.43 -3.97
CA TYR A 32 5.09 -13.70 -2.92
C TYR A 32 4.39 -12.38 -2.67
N GLY A 33 4.50 -11.88 -1.47
CA GLY A 33 3.85 -10.64 -1.11
C GLY A 33 4.64 -9.81 -0.10
N LEU A 34 4.25 -8.55 0.02
CA LEU A 34 4.78 -7.63 1.02
C LEU A 34 3.64 -7.32 1.98
N GLN A 35 3.82 -7.75 3.23
CA GLN A 35 2.80 -7.62 4.26
C GLN A 35 3.14 -6.52 5.24
N ALA A 36 2.15 -5.71 5.58
CA ALA A 36 2.32 -4.66 6.57
C ALA A 36 2.44 -5.26 7.96
N LEU A 37 3.39 -4.75 8.75
CA LEU A 37 3.58 -5.16 10.14
C LEU A 37 3.00 -4.15 11.12
N GLU A 38 2.67 -2.96 10.64
CA GLU A 38 2.11 -1.90 11.48
C GLU A 38 1.08 -1.11 10.70
N SER A 39 0.29 -0.33 11.41
CA SER A 39 -0.69 0.54 10.78
C SER A 39 -0.02 1.79 10.21
N GLY A 40 -0.58 2.32 9.15
CA GLY A 40 -0.08 3.57 8.59
C GLY A 40 -0.91 4.03 7.41
N TRP A 41 -0.67 5.28 7.03
CA TRP A 41 -1.24 5.88 5.83
C TRP A 41 -0.15 5.90 4.77
N ILE A 42 -0.43 5.29 3.64
CA ILE A 42 0.53 5.22 2.53
C ILE A 42 0.04 6.12 1.42
N LYS A 43 0.84 7.12 1.10
CA LYS A 43 0.49 8.10 0.07
C LYS A 43 0.56 7.49 -1.32
N SER A 44 -0.20 8.03 -2.25
CA SER A 44 -0.20 7.53 -3.63
C SER A 44 1.19 7.57 -4.26
N ASN A 45 1.97 8.60 -3.97
CA ASN A 45 3.34 8.68 -4.51
C ASN A 45 4.27 7.63 -3.90
N GLN A 46 4.02 7.22 -2.66
CA GLN A 46 4.80 6.14 -2.03
C GLN A 46 4.45 4.79 -2.65
N ILE A 47 3.18 4.56 -2.92
CA ILE A 47 2.73 3.33 -3.61
C ILE A 47 3.38 3.26 -4.99
N GLU A 48 3.36 4.35 -5.72
CA GLU A 48 3.95 4.41 -7.05
C GLU A 48 5.46 4.20 -7.00
N ALA A 49 6.14 4.82 -6.04
CA ALA A 49 7.57 4.66 -5.89
C ALA A 49 7.94 3.21 -5.57
N ALA A 50 7.17 2.55 -4.72
CA ALA A 50 7.39 1.14 -4.39
C ALA A 50 7.19 0.26 -5.62
N ARG A 51 6.13 0.51 -6.39
CA ARG A 51 5.87 -0.23 -7.63
C ARG A 51 7.03 -0.09 -8.61
N ILE A 52 7.51 1.13 -8.80
CA ILE A 52 8.64 1.38 -9.70
C ILE A 52 9.89 0.66 -9.24
N ALA A 53 10.17 0.68 -7.94
CA ALA A 53 11.35 -0.01 -7.41
C ALA A 53 11.29 -1.52 -7.69
N MET A 54 10.11 -2.12 -7.48
CA MET A 54 9.94 -3.55 -7.77
C MET A 54 10.07 -3.86 -9.25
N THR A 55 9.39 -3.09 -10.11
CA THR A 55 9.38 -3.38 -11.54
C THR A 55 10.75 -3.17 -12.17
N ARG A 56 11.50 -2.21 -11.69
CA ARG A 56 12.88 -2.01 -12.17
C ARG A 56 13.77 -3.20 -11.84
N TYR A 57 13.60 -3.74 -10.65
CA TYR A 57 14.46 -4.84 -10.22
C TYR A 57 14.14 -6.12 -10.97
N ILE A 58 12.86 -6.47 -11.11
CA ILE A 58 12.47 -7.70 -11.78
C ILE A 58 12.47 -7.56 -13.31
N LYS A 59 12.54 -6.33 -13.81
CA LYS A 59 12.53 -6.03 -15.23
C LYS A 59 11.30 -6.63 -15.92
N ARG A 60 11.50 -7.41 -16.98
CA ARG A 60 10.39 -7.98 -17.76
C ARG A 60 10.01 -9.38 -17.33
N GLY A 61 10.66 -9.92 -16.31
CA GLY A 61 10.53 -11.32 -15.97
C GLY A 61 9.34 -11.69 -15.11
N GLY A 62 8.59 -10.73 -14.60
CA GLY A 62 7.53 -11.06 -13.68
C GLY A 62 6.36 -10.10 -13.73
N GLN A 63 5.40 -10.34 -12.83
CA GLN A 63 4.22 -9.52 -12.68
C GLN A 63 4.12 -8.99 -11.27
N VAL A 64 3.61 -7.77 -11.14
CA VAL A 64 3.40 -7.10 -9.86
C VAL A 64 1.93 -6.69 -9.76
N TRP A 65 1.31 -6.98 -8.63
CA TRP A 65 -0.03 -6.51 -8.32
C TRP A 65 0.02 -5.56 -7.15
N ILE A 66 -0.67 -4.43 -7.28
CA ILE A 66 -0.86 -3.48 -6.18
C ILE A 66 -2.20 -3.83 -5.54
N LYS A 67 -2.17 -4.18 -4.25
CA LYS A 67 -3.36 -4.66 -3.55
C LYS A 67 -3.97 -3.60 -2.64
N ILE A 68 -3.43 -2.39 -2.62
CA ILE A 68 -3.96 -1.26 -1.87
C ILE A 68 -4.24 -0.12 -2.82
N PHE A 69 -5.18 0.72 -2.45
CA PHE A 69 -5.54 1.87 -3.29
C PHE A 69 -5.71 3.10 -2.41
N PRO A 70 -5.19 4.25 -2.84
CA PRO A 70 -5.27 5.49 -2.05
C PRO A 70 -6.64 6.15 -2.25
N ASP A 71 -7.62 5.72 -1.46
CA ASP A 71 -9.00 6.19 -1.58
C ASP A 71 -9.40 7.21 -0.52
N LYS A 72 -8.52 7.50 0.44
CA LYS A 72 -8.82 8.47 1.49
C LYS A 72 -8.14 9.80 1.21
N PRO A 73 -8.91 10.89 1.08
CA PRO A 73 -8.30 12.22 0.90
C PRO A 73 -7.80 12.75 2.23
N VAL A 74 -6.66 13.42 2.17
CA VAL A 74 -6.07 14.09 3.35
C VAL A 74 -5.93 15.56 3.02
N THR A 75 -6.38 16.39 3.96
CA THR A 75 -6.26 17.83 3.82
C THR A 75 -5.26 18.35 4.82
N GLU A 76 -4.48 19.32 4.39
CA GLU A 76 -3.57 20.02 5.28
C GLU A 76 -4.01 21.48 5.37
N LYS A 77 -3.92 22.03 6.57
CA LYS A 77 -4.16 23.44 6.75
C LYS A 77 -2.96 24.19 6.23
N PRO A 78 -3.13 25.13 5.29
CA PRO A 78 -2.03 26.00 4.92
C PRO A 78 -1.55 26.77 6.15
N ALA A 79 -0.27 27.09 6.21
CA ALA A 79 0.29 27.82 7.34
C ALA A 79 -0.41 29.16 7.57
N GLU A 80 -0.98 29.73 6.53
CA GLU A 80 -1.66 31.00 6.56
C GLU A 80 -3.14 30.91 6.90
N THR A 81 -3.67 29.70 7.01
CA THR A 81 -5.08 29.50 7.29
C THR A 81 -5.38 29.92 8.73
N ARG A 82 -6.31 30.85 8.87
CA ARG A 82 -6.71 31.31 10.20
C ARG A 82 -7.78 30.37 10.75
N MET A 83 -7.90 30.40 12.07
CA MET A 83 -8.92 29.60 12.73
C MET A 83 -10.31 29.97 12.21
N GLY A 84 -11.14 28.95 12.07
CA GLY A 84 -12.52 29.14 11.63
C GLY A 84 -12.74 29.08 10.14
N SER A 85 -11.70 28.94 9.35
CA SER A 85 -11.86 28.90 7.90
C SER A 85 -12.20 27.51 7.36
N GLY A 86 -12.39 26.52 8.23
CA GLY A 86 -12.81 25.19 7.84
C GLY A 86 -11.69 24.36 7.22
N LYS A 87 -12.05 23.19 6.67
CA LYS A 87 -11.12 22.30 6.04
C LYS A 87 -10.70 22.82 4.67
N GLY A 88 -9.44 22.71 4.36
CA GLY A 88 -8.95 22.99 3.03
C GLY A 88 -9.34 21.91 2.03
N SER A 89 -8.96 22.07 0.78
CA SER A 89 -9.17 21.08 -0.24
C SER A 89 -8.25 19.88 0.00
N PRO A 90 -8.63 18.67 -0.46
CA PRO A 90 -7.74 17.52 -0.36
C PRO A 90 -6.44 17.79 -1.11
N GLU A 91 -5.30 17.57 -0.45
CA GLU A 91 -4.00 17.78 -1.04
C GLU A 91 -3.38 16.51 -1.56
N TYR A 92 -3.69 15.39 -0.93
CA TYR A 92 -3.18 14.10 -1.38
C TYR A 92 -4.11 12.99 -0.93
N TRP A 93 -3.87 11.83 -1.49
CA TRP A 93 -4.67 10.64 -1.23
C TRP A 93 -3.80 9.57 -0.60
N VAL A 94 -4.38 8.82 0.34
CA VAL A 94 -3.66 7.77 1.05
C VAL A 94 -4.48 6.49 1.10
N ALA A 95 -3.78 5.36 1.19
CA ALA A 95 -4.37 4.09 1.55
C ALA A 95 -4.18 3.89 3.05
N VAL A 96 -5.27 3.55 3.74
CA VAL A 96 -5.21 3.23 5.17
C VAL A 96 -4.89 1.74 5.28
N VAL A 97 -3.76 1.42 5.90
CA VAL A 97 -3.27 0.05 5.99
C VAL A 97 -3.21 -0.37 7.45
N LYS A 98 -3.67 -1.59 7.72
CA LYS A 98 -3.62 -2.20 9.04
C LYS A 98 -2.62 -3.35 9.04
N PRO A 99 -2.09 -3.73 10.21
CA PRO A 99 -1.16 -4.86 10.29
C PRO A 99 -1.78 -6.13 9.70
N GLY A 100 -1.01 -6.87 8.93
CA GLY A 100 -1.45 -8.09 8.28
C GLY A 100 -1.86 -7.91 6.83
N ARG A 101 -2.09 -6.67 6.38
CA ARG A 101 -2.52 -6.41 5.01
C ARG A 101 -1.40 -6.73 4.01
N ILE A 102 -1.74 -7.49 2.98
CA ILE A 102 -0.84 -7.68 1.83
C ILE A 102 -1.00 -6.45 0.93
N MET A 103 0.09 -5.72 0.77
CA MET A 103 0.07 -4.47 0.01
C MET A 103 0.44 -4.67 -1.45
N PHE A 104 1.38 -5.56 -1.69
CA PHE A 104 1.86 -5.87 -3.04
C PHE A 104 2.06 -7.36 -3.18
N GLU A 105 1.88 -7.85 -4.40
CA GLU A 105 2.17 -9.25 -4.73
C GLU A 105 3.05 -9.31 -5.96
N ILE A 106 3.83 -10.37 -6.07
CA ILE A 106 4.75 -10.55 -7.18
C ILE A 106 4.75 -12.03 -7.57
N ASP A 107 4.93 -12.29 -8.86
CA ASP A 107 5.02 -13.66 -9.37
C ASP A 107 5.87 -13.69 -10.63
N GLY A 108 6.21 -14.88 -11.06
CA GLY A 108 6.97 -15.06 -12.29
C GLY A 108 8.47 -14.86 -12.14
N VAL A 109 8.97 -14.79 -10.92
CA VAL A 109 10.41 -14.65 -10.65
C VAL A 109 10.82 -15.59 -9.53
N PRO A 110 12.11 -15.94 -9.42
CA PRO A 110 12.58 -16.74 -8.29
C PRO A 110 12.38 -16.02 -6.96
N GLU A 111 12.30 -16.80 -5.89
CA GLU A 111 12.08 -16.23 -4.55
C GLU A 111 13.15 -15.22 -4.18
N GLU A 112 14.41 -15.47 -4.51
CA GLU A 112 15.50 -14.54 -4.19
C GLU A 112 15.30 -13.19 -4.86
N THR A 113 14.88 -13.21 -6.11
CA THR A 113 14.59 -11.99 -6.86
C THR A 113 13.38 -11.26 -6.28
N ALA A 114 12.33 -12.02 -5.93
CA ALA A 114 11.13 -11.43 -5.33
C ALA A 114 11.45 -10.80 -3.98
N ARG A 115 12.25 -11.49 -3.15
CA ARG A 115 12.63 -11.00 -1.83
C ARG A 115 13.39 -9.68 -1.93
N GLU A 116 14.32 -9.58 -2.85
CA GLU A 116 15.08 -8.34 -3.04
C GLU A 116 14.21 -7.23 -3.60
N ALA A 117 13.35 -7.54 -4.55
CA ALA A 117 12.42 -6.55 -5.09
C ALA A 117 11.52 -5.97 -4.00
N MET A 118 11.00 -6.83 -3.12
CA MET A 118 10.15 -6.40 -2.02
C MET A 118 10.93 -5.58 -0.98
N ARG A 119 12.20 -5.93 -0.75
CA ARG A 119 13.06 -5.15 0.14
C ARG A 119 13.23 -3.73 -0.38
N LEU A 120 13.48 -3.60 -1.66
CA LEU A 120 13.60 -2.27 -2.28
C LEU A 120 12.29 -1.49 -2.20
N ALA A 121 11.17 -2.17 -2.41
CA ALA A 121 9.86 -1.53 -2.30
C ALA A 121 9.60 -1.06 -0.86
N SER A 122 9.96 -1.87 0.12
CA SER A 122 9.71 -1.53 1.53
C SER A 122 10.41 -0.26 1.96
N HIS A 123 11.55 0.06 1.35
CA HIS A 123 12.28 1.30 1.65
C HIS A 123 11.52 2.55 1.19
N LYS A 124 10.54 2.40 0.31
CA LYS A 124 9.73 3.52 -0.17
C LYS A 124 8.47 3.72 0.65
N LEU A 125 8.19 2.80 1.57
CA LEU A 125 6.97 2.84 2.37
C LEU A 125 7.27 3.34 3.78
N PRO A 126 6.30 4.02 4.42
CA PRO A 126 6.51 4.63 5.74
C PRO A 126 6.32 3.67 6.90
N ILE A 127 5.94 2.42 6.64
CA ILE A 127 5.65 1.43 7.68
C ILE A 127 6.57 0.23 7.53
N LYS A 128 6.69 -0.52 8.61
CA LYS A 128 7.44 -1.77 8.60
C LYS A 128 6.67 -2.85 7.86
N CYS A 129 7.39 -3.61 7.06
CA CYS A 129 6.81 -4.64 6.20
C CYS A 129 7.64 -5.90 6.31
N LYS A 130 7.04 -7.02 5.89
CA LYS A 130 7.80 -8.26 5.78
C LYS A 130 7.45 -8.97 4.48
N PHE A 131 8.44 -9.70 3.96
CA PHE A 131 8.27 -10.57 2.82
C PHE A 131 7.53 -11.82 3.23
N VAL A 132 6.50 -12.20 2.49
CA VAL A 132 5.73 -13.41 2.76
C VAL A 132 5.61 -14.25 1.49
N VAL A 133 5.50 -15.55 1.70
CA VAL A 133 5.34 -16.53 0.62
C VAL A 133 3.93 -17.08 0.72
N LYS A 134 3.31 -17.32 -0.42
CA LYS A 134 1.97 -17.89 -0.45
C LYS A 134 1.97 -19.25 0.24
N ASP A 135 1.00 -19.44 1.13
CA ASP A 135 0.89 -20.68 1.87
C ASP A 135 0.36 -21.80 0.95
N THR A 136 1.26 -22.70 0.59
CA THR A 136 0.91 -23.83 -0.29
C THR A 136 0.29 -24.99 0.48
N GLU A 137 0.43 -25.02 1.79
CA GLU A 137 -0.16 -26.11 2.59
C GLU A 137 -1.68 -26.06 2.54
N GLU A 138 -2.24 -24.87 2.47
CA GLU A 138 -3.69 -24.73 2.35
C GLU A 138 -4.21 -25.30 1.04
N THR A 139 -3.41 -25.25 0.01
CA THR A 139 -3.81 -25.80 -1.29
C THR A 139 -3.61 -27.29 -1.36
N GLU A 140 -2.76 -27.85 -0.54
CA GLU A 140 -2.51 -29.29 -0.49
C GLU A 140 -3.50 -29.99 0.44
N ALA A 141 -4.05 -29.27 1.36
CA ALA A 141 -5.06 -29.81 2.23
C ALA A 141 -6.39 -29.89 1.52
#